data_e41e96de3309c0785e29e0f79861c479
#
_entry.id   e41e96de3309c0785e29e0f79861c479
#
_cell.length_a   1.000
_cell.length_b   1.000
_cell.length_c   1.000
_cell.angle_alpha   90.00
_cell.angle_beta   90.00
_cell.angle_gamma   90.00
#
_symmetry.space_group_name_H-M   'P 1'
#
loop_
_entity.id
_entity.type
_entity.pdbx_description
1 polymer ?
#
loop_
_entity_poly.entity_id
_entity_poly.type
_entity_poly.pdbx_seq_one_letter_code
_entity_poly.pdbx_strand_id
1 'polypeptide(L)'
;GITNMQEIKDDYYDGERPLYGIHDTKLINTTFGKGESPLKETANLALDGVLFTWKYPLWYSDQITVTDTIFEEMSRSGIWYTNDIEITNSTIQAPKEFRRCDGITLDNVHFSDAEETMWSCKNIKMHDVYANGDYLGMNSENIYVDHLDLVGNYVFDGAKNVEVHNSRLVSKDAFWNCENVTIYDSKISGEYLAWNTKNITFINCTIESDQGLCYVDHLTMKNCRTLRTDLAFELCSNIDAEIKGSIMSIKNPISGQIKVDHVDEIIMDDPKIDQSKIKIIQNDQG
;
A
#
# COMPACT_ATOMS: atom_id res chain seq x y z
N GLY A 1 25.83 9.04 17.45
CA GLY A 1 25.41 10.07 16.50
C GLY A 1 26.19 9.99 15.19
N ILE A 2 25.73 10.74 14.23
CA ILE A 2 26.31 10.76 12.88
C ILE A 2 27.78 11.21 12.89
N THR A 3 28.12 12.08 13.84
CA THR A 3 29.47 12.67 13.93
C THR A 3 30.59 11.68 14.22
N ASN A 4 30.25 10.47 14.71
CA ASN A 4 31.23 9.46 15.08
C ASN A 4 31.15 8.21 14.20
N MET A 5 30.55 8.33 13.03
CA MET A 5 30.45 7.20 12.11
C MET A 5 31.78 6.91 11.43
N GLN A 6 32.14 5.63 11.37
CA GLN A 6 33.18 5.17 10.46
C GLN A 6 32.74 5.33 9.02
N GLU A 7 33.68 5.40 8.09
CA GLU A 7 33.37 5.55 6.67
C GLU A 7 34.03 4.47 5.84
N ILE A 8 33.23 3.83 4.98
CA ILE A 8 33.68 2.90 3.94
C ILE A 8 33.31 3.54 2.62
N LYS A 9 34.25 3.73 1.71
CA LYS A 9 34.03 4.44 0.48
C LYS A 9 34.69 3.74 -0.70
N ASP A 10 33.97 3.74 -1.84
CA ASP A 10 34.46 3.21 -3.12
C ASP A 10 34.95 1.75 -3.00
N ASP A 11 34.24 0.94 -2.23
CA ASP A 11 34.65 -0.43 -1.93
C ASP A 11 33.72 -1.46 -2.62
N TYR A 12 34.21 -2.68 -2.63
CA TYR A 12 33.49 -3.82 -3.20
C TYR A 12 33.61 -5.02 -2.26
N TYR A 13 32.49 -5.66 -1.99
CA TYR A 13 32.44 -6.86 -1.16
C TYR A 13 31.70 -7.96 -1.90
N ASP A 14 32.15 -9.19 -1.76
CA ASP A 14 31.40 -10.38 -2.16
C ASP A 14 31.56 -11.48 -1.09
N GLY A 15 30.95 -12.63 -1.34
CA GLY A 15 30.94 -13.71 -0.35
C GLY A 15 29.88 -13.49 0.73
N GLU A 16 29.80 -14.43 1.67
CA GLU A 16 28.79 -14.39 2.73
C GLU A 16 29.14 -13.42 3.83
N ARG A 17 28.17 -12.58 4.18
CA ARG A 17 28.18 -11.73 5.38
C ARG A 17 29.44 -10.90 5.56
N PRO A 18 29.95 -10.23 4.52
CA PRO A 18 31.23 -9.54 4.60
C PRO A 18 31.27 -8.45 5.66
N LEU A 19 30.16 -7.79 5.94
CA LEU A 19 30.08 -6.73 6.95
C LEU A 19 29.05 -7.06 8.04
N TYR A 20 28.94 -8.33 8.39
CA TYR A 20 28.03 -8.79 9.43
C TYR A 20 28.26 -8.05 10.74
N GLY A 21 27.20 -7.54 11.30
CA GLY A 21 27.22 -6.96 12.65
C GLY A 21 27.90 -5.59 12.77
N ILE A 22 28.31 -4.96 11.68
CA ILE A 22 28.89 -3.61 11.80
C ILE A 22 27.85 -2.60 12.27
N HIS A 23 28.32 -1.55 12.92
CA HIS A 23 27.45 -0.48 13.38
C HIS A 23 28.15 0.88 13.26
N ASP A 24 27.37 1.95 13.33
CA ASP A 24 27.87 3.33 13.32
C ASP A 24 28.79 3.58 12.12
N THR A 25 28.33 3.19 10.92
CA THR A 25 29.15 3.21 9.70
C THR A 25 28.36 3.86 8.56
N LYS A 26 29.05 4.71 7.81
CA LYS A 26 28.55 5.25 6.55
C LYS A 26 29.24 4.55 5.39
N LEU A 27 28.45 3.98 4.48
CA LEU A 27 28.93 3.34 3.27
C LEU A 27 28.61 4.26 2.08
N ILE A 28 29.62 4.62 1.32
CA ILE A 28 29.49 5.53 0.17
C ILE A 28 30.00 4.82 -1.07
N ASN A 29 29.20 4.87 -2.16
CA ASN A 29 29.59 4.34 -3.46
C ASN A 29 30.21 2.93 -3.35
N THR A 30 29.51 2.04 -2.66
CA THR A 30 30.01 0.69 -2.35
C THR A 30 29.10 -0.33 -3.01
N THR A 31 29.69 -1.39 -3.54
CA THR A 31 28.96 -2.47 -4.21
C THR A 31 29.08 -3.76 -3.42
N PHE A 32 27.94 -4.42 -3.24
CA PHE A 32 27.88 -5.79 -2.73
C PHE A 32 27.58 -6.73 -3.90
N GLY A 33 28.56 -7.52 -4.26
CA GLY A 33 28.46 -8.52 -5.29
C GLY A 33 27.77 -9.79 -4.81
N LYS A 34 28.08 -10.92 -5.42
CA LYS A 34 27.44 -12.18 -5.10
C LYS A 34 27.86 -12.68 -3.72
N GLY A 35 26.87 -12.95 -2.88
CA GLY A 35 27.05 -13.43 -1.53
C GLY A 35 25.89 -12.99 -0.66
N GLU A 36 25.44 -13.86 0.24
CA GLU A 36 24.24 -13.63 1.03
C GLU A 36 24.47 -12.78 2.26
N SER A 37 23.44 -12.01 2.63
CA SER A 37 23.35 -11.32 3.92
C SER A 37 24.53 -10.40 4.23
N PRO A 38 24.93 -9.51 3.30
CA PRO A 38 26.15 -8.70 3.51
C PRO A 38 26.08 -7.78 4.73
N LEU A 39 24.90 -7.29 5.09
CA LEU A 39 24.71 -6.36 6.20
C LEU A 39 23.78 -6.91 7.27
N LYS A 40 23.81 -8.21 7.49
CA LYS A 40 22.97 -8.84 8.51
C LYS A 40 23.36 -8.38 9.91
N GLU A 41 22.33 -8.12 10.74
CA GLU A 41 22.50 -7.73 12.15
C GLU A 41 23.34 -6.47 12.35
N THR A 42 23.20 -5.53 11.43
CA THR A 42 23.85 -4.22 11.49
C THR A 42 22.95 -3.19 12.17
N ALA A 43 23.55 -2.10 12.63
CA ALA A 43 22.80 -1.03 13.27
C ALA A 43 23.43 0.34 13.01
N ASN A 44 22.58 1.37 12.90
CA ASN A 44 23.01 2.75 12.68
C ASN A 44 23.95 2.86 11.48
N LEU A 45 23.43 2.54 10.32
CA LEU A 45 24.14 2.66 9.04
C LEU A 45 23.55 3.79 8.21
N ALA A 46 24.40 4.49 7.47
CA ALA A 46 23.99 5.36 6.39
C ALA A 46 24.58 4.81 5.08
N LEU A 47 23.69 4.47 4.16
CA LEU A 47 24.03 3.89 2.86
C LEU A 47 23.77 4.95 1.78
N ASP A 48 24.82 5.37 1.09
CA ASP A 48 24.73 6.40 0.05
C ASP A 48 25.40 5.91 -1.22
N GLY A 49 24.61 5.79 -2.30
CA GLY A 49 25.12 5.31 -3.58
C GLY A 49 25.58 3.85 -3.54
N VAL A 50 24.87 3.01 -2.84
CA VAL A 50 25.19 1.59 -2.66
C VAL A 50 24.48 0.75 -3.72
N LEU A 51 25.12 -0.31 -4.16
CA LEU A 51 24.55 -1.28 -5.08
C LEU A 51 24.48 -2.64 -4.42
N PHE A 52 23.27 -3.17 -4.29
CA PHE A 52 23.03 -4.54 -3.80
C PHE A 52 22.68 -5.44 -4.98
N THR A 53 23.43 -6.50 -5.18
CA THR A 53 23.24 -7.39 -6.33
C THR A 53 22.74 -8.78 -5.97
N TRP A 54 22.72 -9.15 -4.70
CA TRP A 54 22.40 -10.51 -4.28
C TRP A 54 21.55 -10.54 -3.01
N LYS A 55 21.12 -11.72 -2.61
CA LYS A 55 20.06 -12.01 -1.65
C LYS A 55 20.33 -11.50 -0.23
N TYR A 56 19.27 -11.09 0.42
CA TYR A 56 19.14 -10.85 1.85
C TYR A 56 20.05 -9.75 2.40
N PRO A 57 20.13 -8.56 1.75
CA PRO A 57 21.09 -7.55 2.15
C PRO A 57 20.96 -7.04 3.60
N LEU A 58 19.73 -6.88 4.09
CA LEU A 58 19.47 -6.23 5.39
C LEU A 58 18.48 -7.07 6.21
N TRP A 59 19.00 -8.07 6.88
CA TRP A 59 18.22 -8.90 7.80
C TRP A 59 18.59 -8.61 9.25
N TYR A 60 17.57 -8.44 10.10
CA TYR A 60 17.74 -8.18 11.53
C TYR A 60 18.61 -6.94 11.80
N SER A 61 18.43 -5.92 11.01
CA SER A 61 19.15 -4.66 11.13
C SER A 61 18.27 -3.57 11.75
N ASP A 62 18.87 -2.48 12.22
CA ASP A 62 18.15 -1.43 12.91
C ASP A 62 18.76 -0.07 12.62
N GLN A 63 17.93 0.97 12.47
CA GLN A 63 18.35 2.34 12.20
C GLN A 63 19.21 2.45 10.94
N ILE A 64 18.59 2.23 9.80
CA ILE A 64 19.25 2.24 8.50
C ILE A 64 18.72 3.42 7.69
N THR A 65 19.60 4.29 7.24
CA THR A 65 19.27 5.36 6.29
C THR A 65 19.89 5.02 4.94
N VAL A 66 19.07 5.09 3.88
CA VAL A 66 19.45 4.69 2.53
C VAL A 66 19.14 5.83 1.57
N THR A 67 20.11 6.25 0.76
CA THR A 67 19.87 7.24 -0.29
C THR A 67 20.64 6.87 -1.56
N ASP A 68 20.09 7.25 -2.72
CA ASP A 68 20.71 7.05 -4.03
C ASP A 68 21.23 5.62 -4.26
N THR A 69 20.43 4.64 -3.86
CA THR A 69 20.83 3.22 -3.79
C THR A 69 19.97 2.38 -4.72
N ILE A 70 20.55 1.32 -5.24
CA ILE A 70 19.86 0.36 -6.10
C ILE A 70 19.90 -1.02 -5.43
N PHE A 71 18.72 -1.61 -5.28
CA PHE A 71 18.56 -3.02 -4.94
C PHE A 71 18.23 -3.76 -6.22
N GLU A 72 19.20 -4.45 -6.80
CA GLU A 72 18.99 -5.17 -8.06
C GLU A 72 18.05 -6.37 -7.88
N GLU A 73 17.61 -6.94 -8.99
CA GLU A 73 16.57 -7.98 -9.02
C GLU A 73 16.87 -9.16 -8.08
N MET A 74 18.11 -9.58 -7.97
CA MET A 74 18.49 -10.72 -7.13
C MET A 74 18.72 -10.37 -5.67
N SER A 75 18.61 -9.12 -5.26
CA SER A 75 18.65 -8.75 -3.85
C SER A 75 17.29 -8.93 -3.15
N ARG A 76 16.58 -9.96 -3.56
CA ARG A 76 15.24 -10.30 -3.10
C ARG A 76 15.23 -10.75 -1.64
N SER A 77 14.05 -10.68 -1.04
CA SER A 77 13.86 -10.94 0.39
C SER A 77 14.87 -10.14 1.20
N GLY A 78 15.10 -8.90 0.77
CA GLY A 78 16.32 -8.18 1.09
C GLY A 78 16.29 -7.44 2.41
N ILE A 79 15.11 -7.03 2.86
CA ILE A 79 14.95 -6.19 4.04
C ILE A 79 13.90 -6.87 4.93
N TRP A 80 14.36 -7.81 5.74
CA TRP A 80 13.47 -8.59 6.62
C TRP A 80 13.87 -8.41 8.08
N TYR A 81 12.88 -8.28 8.95
CA TYR A 81 13.07 -8.13 10.39
C TYR A 81 13.96 -6.92 10.73
N THR A 82 13.88 -5.88 9.91
CA THR A 82 14.69 -4.67 10.03
C THR A 82 13.79 -3.52 10.44
N ASN A 83 14.22 -2.76 11.43
CA ASN A 83 13.41 -1.70 12.01
C ASN A 83 14.04 -0.32 11.78
N ASP A 84 13.16 0.70 11.72
CA ASP A 84 13.58 2.09 11.56
C ASP A 84 14.49 2.29 10.34
N ILE A 85 13.95 1.92 9.18
CA ILE A 85 14.64 2.12 7.90
C ILE A 85 13.98 3.25 7.11
N GLU A 86 14.83 4.14 6.59
CA GLU A 86 14.42 5.24 5.75
C GLU A 86 15.15 5.16 4.40
N ILE A 87 14.41 5.14 3.31
CA ILE A 87 14.95 5.03 1.95
C ILE A 87 14.50 6.22 1.13
N THR A 88 15.44 6.91 0.50
CA THR A 88 15.18 8.10 -0.30
C THR A 88 15.89 7.99 -1.66
N ASN A 89 15.24 8.47 -2.73
CA ASN A 89 15.82 8.57 -4.07
C ASN A 89 16.46 7.28 -4.54
N SER A 90 15.75 6.17 -4.41
CA SER A 90 16.31 4.84 -4.65
C SER A 90 15.41 4.00 -5.53
N THR A 91 16.00 2.99 -6.15
CA THR A 91 15.30 2.01 -6.97
C THR A 91 15.41 0.63 -6.34
N ILE A 92 14.27 -0.05 -6.23
CA ILE A 92 14.21 -1.40 -5.71
C ILE A 92 13.64 -2.28 -6.82
N GLN A 93 14.48 -3.09 -7.43
CA GLN A 93 14.12 -3.99 -8.52
C GLN A 93 13.75 -5.38 -8.02
N ALA A 94 14.10 -5.70 -6.79
CA ALA A 94 13.91 -7.00 -6.20
C ALA A 94 12.53 -7.16 -5.57
N PRO A 95 11.87 -8.33 -5.73
CA PRO A 95 10.61 -8.62 -5.05
C PRO A 95 10.84 -9.01 -3.59
N LYS A 96 9.72 -9.09 -2.84
CA LYS A 96 9.67 -9.60 -1.46
C LYS A 96 10.51 -8.80 -0.47
N GLU A 97 10.58 -7.49 -0.68
CA GLU A 97 11.26 -6.58 0.24
C GLU A 97 10.33 -6.22 1.42
N PHE A 98 10.91 -5.96 2.57
CA PHE A 98 10.23 -5.58 3.81
C PHE A 98 9.26 -6.65 4.32
N ARG A 99 9.74 -7.53 5.17
CA ARG A 99 8.89 -8.44 5.91
C ARG A 99 9.15 -8.30 7.40
N ARG A 100 8.06 -8.18 8.18
CA ARG A 100 8.10 -8.01 9.62
C ARG A 100 9.04 -6.90 10.08
N CYS A 101 8.94 -5.77 9.39
CA CYS A 101 9.69 -4.56 9.72
C CYS A 101 8.79 -3.61 10.51
N ASP A 102 9.35 -2.91 11.46
CA ASP A 102 8.68 -1.86 12.22
C ASP A 102 9.38 -0.53 11.98
N GLY A 103 8.68 0.40 11.35
CA GLY A 103 9.26 1.70 11.00
C GLY A 103 9.91 1.69 9.62
N ILE A 104 9.11 2.00 8.59
CA ILE A 104 9.56 2.14 7.21
C ILE A 104 9.17 3.52 6.73
N THR A 105 10.13 4.29 6.23
CA THR A 105 9.85 5.57 5.58
C THR A 105 10.46 5.57 4.19
N LEU A 106 9.63 5.82 3.19
CA LEU A 106 10.04 5.85 1.78
C LEU A 106 9.70 7.21 1.19
N ASP A 107 10.67 7.81 0.50
CA ASP A 107 10.48 9.06 -0.24
C ASP A 107 11.20 8.99 -1.58
N ASN A 108 10.44 9.16 -2.65
CA ASN A 108 10.96 9.02 -4.02
C ASN A 108 11.65 7.67 -4.24
N VAL A 109 10.86 6.61 -4.10
CA VAL A 109 11.33 5.24 -4.28
C VAL A 109 10.53 4.57 -5.41
N HIS A 110 11.23 3.90 -6.29
CA HIS A 110 10.67 3.20 -7.43
C HIS A 110 10.83 1.69 -7.24
N PHE A 111 9.72 0.98 -7.13
CA PHE A 111 9.68 -0.48 -7.13
C PHE A 111 9.30 -0.99 -8.51
N SER A 112 10.24 -1.54 -9.26
CA SER A 112 9.93 -2.15 -10.56
C SER A 112 9.26 -3.52 -10.41
N ASP A 113 9.48 -4.20 -9.29
CA ASP A 113 8.79 -5.43 -8.92
C ASP A 113 8.43 -5.39 -7.43
N ALA A 114 7.23 -4.92 -7.15
CA ALA A 114 6.73 -4.80 -5.77
C ALA A 114 6.01 -6.07 -5.29
N GLU A 115 6.19 -7.19 -5.96
CA GLU A 115 5.52 -8.44 -5.58
C GLU A 115 5.83 -8.80 -4.13
N GLU A 116 4.79 -9.07 -3.37
CA GLU A 116 4.87 -9.52 -1.98
C GLU A 116 5.75 -8.61 -1.10
N THR A 117 5.63 -7.30 -1.31
CA THR A 117 6.42 -6.29 -0.61
C THR A 117 5.66 -5.73 0.59
N MET A 118 6.36 -5.44 1.68
CA MET A 118 5.80 -4.92 2.94
C MET A 118 4.76 -5.84 3.57
N TRP A 119 5.11 -7.09 3.77
CA TRP A 119 4.23 -8.05 4.43
C TRP A 119 4.42 -8.04 5.93
N SER A 120 3.32 -7.94 6.67
CA SER A 120 3.31 -7.97 8.13
C SER A 120 4.24 -6.93 8.75
N CYS A 121 4.26 -5.76 8.16
CA CYS A 121 5.04 -4.60 8.63
C CYS A 121 4.13 -3.61 9.36
N LYS A 122 4.73 -2.69 10.09
CA LYS A 122 3.98 -1.64 10.77
C LYS A 122 4.74 -0.32 10.84
N ASN A 123 3.96 0.77 11.02
CA ASN A 123 4.49 2.12 11.08
C ASN A 123 5.22 2.48 9.79
N ILE A 124 4.43 2.58 8.71
CA ILE A 124 4.91 2.79 7.35
C ILE A 124 4.49 4.18 6.89
N LYS A 125 5.43 4.93 6.32
CA LYS A 125 5.18 6.19 5.63
C LYS A 125 5.73 6.12 4.22
N MET A 126 4.90 6.45 3.24
CA MET A 126 5.29 6.50 1.83
C MET A 126 4.98 7.86 1.25
N HIS A 127 5.94 8.47 0.58
CA HIS A 127 5.77 9.70 -0.18
C HIS A 127 6.47 9.56 -1.53
N ASP A 128 5.75 9.89 -2.61
CA ASP A 128 6.27 9.80 -3.98
C ASP A 128 6.85 8.40 -4.27
N VAL A 129 6.00 7.39 -4.19
CA VAL A 129 6.38 6.00 -4.47
C VAL A 129 5.70 5.53 -5.74
N TYR A 130 6.47 4.92 -6.62
CA TYR A 130 5.96 4.20 -7.77
C TYR A 130 6.17 2.69 -7.56
N ALA A 131 5.14 1.89 -7.79
CA ALA A 131 5.22 0.45 -7.56
C ALA A 131 4.45 -0.32 -8.63
N ASN A 132 5.02 -1.43 -9.07
CA ASN A 132 4.40 -2.36 -9.98
C ASN A 132 4.58 -3.78 -9.42
N GLY A 133 3.49 -4.42 -9.06
CA GLY A 133 3.51 -5.78 -8.51
C GLY A 133 2.33 -6.06 -7.59
N ASP A 134 2.04 -7.35 -7.38
CA ASP A 134 0.90 -7.81 -6.61
C ASP A 134 1.22 -7.96 -5.12
N TYR A 135 0.19 -7.83 -4.28
CA TYR A 135 0.26 -8.07 -2.84
C TYR A 135 1.16 -7.10 -2.07
N LEU A 136 1.14 -5.81 -2.44
CA LEU A 136 1.82 -4.79 -1.65
C LEU A 136 1.08 -4.56 -0.32
N GLY A 137 1.78 -4.62 0.80
CA GLY A 137 1.27 -4.18 2.10
C GLY A 137 0.40 -5.17 2.84
N MET A 138 0.43 -6.45 2.48
CA MET A 138 -0.44 -7.46 3.09
C MET A 138 -0.21 -7.57 4.60
N ASN A 139 -1.30 -7.58 5.36
CA ASN A 139 -1.31 -7.71 6.82
C ASN A 139 -0.42 -6.68 7.54
N SER A 140 -0.27 -5.52 6.95
CA SER A 140 0.49 -4.42 7.55
C SER A 140 -0.43 -3.44 8.27
N GLU A 141 0.11 -2.64 9.16
CA GLU A 141 -0.70 -1.70 9.95
C GLU A 141 -0.01 -0.37 10.20
N ASN A 142 -0.82 0.65 10.48
CA ASN A 142 -0.38 2.02 10.71
C ASN A 142 0.39 2.53 9.50
N ILE A 143 -0.34 2.71 8.40
CA ILE A 143 0.21 3.07 7.09
C ILE A 143 -0.26 4.47 6.72
N TYR A 144 0.66 5.36 6.41
CA TYR A 144 0.38 6.66 5.83
C TYR A 144 1.00 6.75 4.44
N VAL A 145 0.19 7.14 3.46
CA VAL A 145 0.60 7.21 2.06
C VAL A 145 0.23 8.57 1.49
N ASP A 146 1.21 9.26 0.92
CA ASP A 146 0.98 10.44 0.12
C ASP A 146 1.66 10.27 -1.24
N HIS A 147 0.88 10.22 -2.29
CA HIS A 147 1.36 10.09 -3.65
C HIS A 147 2.03 8.73 -3.93
N LEU A 148 1.20 7.69 -3.96
CA LEU A 148 1.57 6.36 -4.45
C LEU A 148 0.94 6.14 -5.82
N ASP A 149 1.75 5.77 -6.79
CA ASP A 149 1.29 5.31 -8.11
C ASP A 149 1.54 3.81 -8.19
N LEU A 150 0.47 3.03 -8.11
CA LEU A 150 0.55 1.58 -8.04
C LEU A 150 -0.23 0.95 -9.20
N VAL A 151 0.42 0.01 -9.86
CA VAL A 151 -0.22 -0.97 -10.73
C VAL A 151 0.10 -2.35 -10.19
N GLY A 152 -0.90 -3.00 -9.61
CA GLY A 152 -0.71 -4.32 -9.01
C GLY A 152 -1.93 -4.73 -8.19
N ASN A 153 -2.26 -6.00 -8.21
CA ASN A 153 -3.46 -6.53 -7.58
C ASN A 153 -3.27 -6.79 -6.08
N TYR A 154 -4.37 -6.86 -5.35
CA TYR A 154 -4.43 -7.22 -3.93
C TYR A 154 -3.69 -6.24 -3.01
N VAL A 155 -3.73 -4.93 -3.35
CA VAL A 155 -3.05 -3.92 -2.52
C VAL A 155 -3.68 -3.83 -1.14
N PHE A 156 -2.85 -3.84 -0.10
CA PHE A 156 -3.22 -3.69 1.31
C PHE A 156 -4.20 -4.76 1.84
N ASP A 157 -4.15 -5.98 1.31
CA ASP A 157 -5.00 -7.06 1.81
C ASP A 157 -4.72 -7.32 3.29
N GLY A 158 -5.75 -7.22 4.12
CA GLY A 158 -5.64 -7.42 5.56
C GLY A 158 -4.98 -6.29 6.34
N ALA A 159 -4.78 -5.12 5.71
CA ALA A 159 -4.14 -3.99 6.38
C ALA A 159 -5.09 -3.28 7.36
N LYS A 160 -4.52 -2.64 8.36
CA LYS A 160 -5.26 -1.90 9.40
C LYS A 160 -4.69 -0.50 9.60
N ASN A 161 -5.59 0.47 9.85
CA ASN A 161 -5.21 1.85 10.13
C ASN A 161 -4.40 2.43 8.97
N VAL A 162 -5.06 2.62 7.83
CA VAL A 162 -4.45 3.08 6.59
C VAL A 162 -5.02 4.44 6.23
N GLU A 163 -4.15 5.39 5.95
CA GLU A 163 -4.53 6.71 5.44
C GLU A 163 -3.78 6.95 4.12
N VAL A 164 -4.54 7.27 3.05
CA VAL A 164 -4.01 7.43 1.69
C VAL A 164 -4.39 8.80 1.16
N HIS A 165 -3.44 9.52 0.62
CA HIS A 165 -3.64 10.81 -0.03
C HIS A 165 -3.06 10.83 -1.43
N ASN A 166 -3.73 11.51 -2.36
CA ASN A 166 -3.21 11.91 -3.67
C ASN A 166 -2.60 10.74 -4.47
N SER A 167 -3.27 9.59 -4.47
CA SER A 167 -2.72 8.37 -5.03
C SER A 167 -3.53 7.89 -6.23
N ARG A 168 -2.88 7.09 -7.05
CA ARG A 168 -3.50 6.36 -8.16
C ARG A 168 -3.23 4.88 -7.95
N LEU A 169 -4.30 4.12 -7.75
CA LEU A 169 -4.22 2.70 -7.48
C LEU A 169 -4.98 1.94 -8.55
N VAL A 170 -4.26 1.20 -9.38
CA VAL A 170 -4.83 0.28 -10.35
C VAL A 170 -4.62 -1.12 -9.78
N SER A 171 -5.65 -1.62 -9.11
CA SER A 171 -5.55 -2.84 -8.33
C SER A 171 -6.89 -3.56 -8.30
N LYS A 172 -6.92 -4.77 -8.83
CA LYS A 172 -8.01 -5.69 -8.58
C LYS A 172 -7.94 -6.13 -7.12
N ASP A 173 -9.10 -6.31 -6.49
CA ASP A 173 -9.20 -6.77 -5.10
C ASP A 173 -8.44 -5.87 -4.10
N ALA A 174 -8.51 -4.55 -4.32
CA ALA A 174 -7.86 -3.59 -3.44
C ALA A 174 -8.58 -3.48 -2.09
N PHE A 175 -7.84 -3.32 -1.01
CA PHE A 175 -8.36 -3.12 0.36
C PHE A 175 -9.31 -4.21 0.82
N TRP A 176 -9.00 -5.45 0.55
CA TRP A 176 -9.75 -6.58 1.08
C TRP A 176 -9.41 -6.84 2.54
N ASN A 177 -10.41 -7.17 3.34
CA ASN A 177 -10.23 -7.57 4.74
C ASN A 177 -9.50 -6.52 5.59
N CYS A 178 -9.67 -5.26 5.25
CA CYS A 178 -9.03 -4.15 5.98
C CYS A 178 -9.88 -3.68 7.16
N GLU A 179 -9.26 -2.89 8.02
CA GLU A 179 -9.94 -2.17 9.10
C GLU A 179 -9.41 -0.74 9.18
N ASN A 180 -10.32 0.24 9.31
CA ASN A 180 -9.98 1.66 9.50
C ASN A 180 -9.12 2.22 8.38
N VAL A 181 -9.72 2.40 7.21
CA VAL A 181 -9.08 2.96 6.02
C VAL A 181 -9.71 4.29 5.68
N THR A 182 -8.91 5.31 5.42
CA THR A 182 -9.38 6.60 4.89
C THR A 182 -8.55 6.98 3.68
N ILE A 183 -9.24 7.29 2.57
CA ILE A 183 -8.60 7.60 1.30
C ILE A 183 -9.08 8.96 0.82
N TYR A 184 -8.13 9.88 0.56
CA TYR A 184 -8.39 11.24 0.11
C TYR A 184 -7.83 11.48 -1.28
N ASP A 185 -8.57 12.22 -2.10
CA ASP A 185 -8.05 12.83 -3.33
C ASP A 185 -7.36 11.82 -4.25
N SER A 186 -7.97 10.64 -4.42
CA SER A 186 -7.32 9.53 -5.10
C SER A 186 -8.20 8.95 -6.19
N LYS A 187 -7.56 8.22 -7.10
CA LYS A 187 -8.23 7.44 -8.14
C LYS A 187 -7.94 5.97 -7.92
N ILE A 188 -9.01 5.17 -7.87
CA ILE A 188 -8.90 3.73 -7.63
C ILE A 188 -9.65 3.01 -8.74
N SER A 189 -8.97 2.11 -9.43
CA SER A 189 -9.53 1.33 -10.52
C SER A 189 -9.21 -0.15 -10.33
N GLY A 190 -10.23 -1.00 -10.36
CA GLY A 190 -10.08 -2.44 -10.25
C GLY A 190 -11.35 -3.10 -9.72
N GLU A 191 -11.62 -4.32 -10.17
CA GLU A 191 -12.76 -5.10 -9.71
C GLU A 191 -12.67 -5.40 -8.20
N TYR A 192 -13.83 -5.58 -7.56
CA TYR A 192 -13.99 -6.10 -6.20
C TYR A 192 -13.33 -5.25 -5.11
N LEU A 193 -13.40 -3.93 -5.24
CA LEU A 193 -12.82 -2.99 -4.26
C LEU A 193 -13.44 -3.16 -2.86
N ALA A 194 -12.59 -3.19 -1.84
CA ALA A 194 -12.94 -3.10 -0.42
C ALA A 194 -13.73 -4.28 0.15
N TRP A 195 -13.69 -5.43 -0.46
CA TRP A 195 -14.45 -6.60 -0.02
C TRP A 195 -14.13 -6.99 1.43
N ASN A 196 -15.18 -7.16 2.24
CA ASN A 196 -15.09 -7.59 3.64
C ASN A 196 -14.25 -6.64 4.53
N THR A 197 -14.34 -5.35 4.26
CA THR A 197 -13.61 -4.32 5.03
C THR A 197 -14.52 -3.68 6.07
N LYS A 198 -13.95 -3.32 7.20
CA LYS A 198 -14.64 -2.61 8.28
C LYS A 198 -14.13 -1.19 8.39
N ASN A 199 -15.03 -0.23 8.29
CA ASN A 199 -14.75 1.19 8.41
C ASN A 199 -13.78 1.71 7.35
N ILE A 200 -14.31 1.95 6.16
CA ILE A 200 -13.56 2.60 5.07
C ILE A 200 -14.26 3.89 4.65
N THR A 201 -13.47 4.92 4.44
CA THR A 201 -13.93 6.26 4.04
C THR A 201 -13.19 6.69 2.79
N PHE A 202 -13.96 7.15 1.79
CA PHE A 202 -13.43 7.75 0.56
C PHE A 202 -13.85 9.21 0.52
N ILE A 203 -12.91 10.14 0.39
CA ILE A 203 -13.17 11.57 0.29
C ILE A 203 -12.52 12.12 -0.97
N ASN A 204 -13.30 12.77 -1.82
CA ASN A 204 -12.86 13.34 -3.09
C ASN A 204 -12.18 12.29 -3.99
N CYS A 205 -12.74 11.11 -4.07
CA CYS A 205 -12.16 10.01 -4.84
C CYS A 205 -12.96 9.75 -6.11
N THR A 206 -12.25 9.27 -7.13
CA THR A 206 -12.85 8.68 -8.33
C THR A 206 -12.63 7.18 -8.30
N ILE A 207 -13.71 6.43 -8.39
CA ILE A 207 -13.69 4.97 -8.24
C ILE A 207 -14.23 4.33 -9.50
N GLU A 208 -13.50 3.37 -10.05
CA GLU A 208 -13.95 2.51 -11.12
C GLU A 208 -13.82 1.07 -10.65
N SER A 209 -14.95 0.41 -10.36
CA SER A 209 -14.91 -0.95 -9.82
C SER A 209 -16.20 -1.70 -10.15
N ASP A 210 -16.07 -2.82 -10.85
CA ASP A 210 -17.17 -3.76 -11.04
C ASP A 210 -17.28 -4.65 -9.81
N GLN A 211 -18.50 -4.86 -9.29
CA GLN A 211 -18.78 -5.60 -8.06
C GLN A 211 -17.92 -5.13 -6.88
N GLY A 212 -17.66 -3.83 -6.84
CA GLY A 212 -16.89 -3.22 -5.76
C GLY A 212 -17.77 -2.78 -4.60
N LEU A 213 -17.12 -2.41 -3.49
CA LEU A 213 -17.78 -1.93 -2.29
C LEU A 213 -18.78 -2.96 -1.76
N CYS A 214 -18.36 -4.23 -1.65
CA CYS A 214 -19.21 -5.32 -1.19
C CYS A 214 -18.77 -5.82 0.18
N TYR A 215 -19.74 -6.22 1.00
CA TYR A 215 -19.52 -6.76 2.35
C TYR A 215 -18.75 -5.80 3.26
N VAL A 216 -18.97 -4.50 3.10
CA VAL A 216 -18.34 -3.46 3.94
C VAL A 216 -19.27 -3.09 5.07
N ASP A 217 -18.75 -3.03 6.28
CA ASP A 217 -19.45 -2.45 7.42
C ASP A 217 -18.85 -1.07 7.74
N HIS A 218 -19.70 -0.04 7.79
CA HIS A 218 -19.31 1.37 7.92
C HIS A 218 -18.53 1.86 6.69
N LEU A 219 -19.28 2.09 5.62
CA LEU A 219 -18.76 2.67 4.37
C LEU A 219 -19.19 4.13 4.29
N THR A 220 -18.21 5.02 4.20
CA THR A 220 -18.44 6.45 4.03
C THR A 220 -17.83 6.92 2.72
N MET A 221 -18.61 7.68 1.94
CA MET A 221 -18.13 8.29 0.69
C MET A 221 -18.60 9.74 0.66
N LYS A 222 -17.68 10.68 0.49
CA LYS A 222 -17.99 12.10 0.39
C LYS A 222 -17.32 12.70 -0.84
N ASN A 223 -18.13 13.40 -1.63
CA ASN A 223 -17.66 14.03 -2.87
C ASN A 223 -16.93 13.05 -3.77
N CYS A 224 -17.50 11.87 -3.94
CA CYS A 224 -16.93 10.82 -4.78
C CYS A 224 -17.64 10.75 -6.13
N ARG A 225 -16.93 10.26 -7.12
CA ARG A 225 -17.45 10.00 -8.45
C ARG A 225 -17.13 8.55 -8.82
N THR A 226 -18.10 7.88 -9.43
CA THR A 226 -17.91 6.50 -9.90
C THR A 226 -17.91 6.46 -11.42
N LEU A 227 -17.04 5.63 -11.97
CA LEU A 227 -16.96 5.33 -13.40
C LEU A 227 -17.14 3.82 -13.58
N ARG A 228 -17.99 3.40 -14.52
CA ARG A 228 -18.20 1.99 -14.85
C ARG A 228 -18.29 1.10 -13.61
N THR A 229 -19.08 1.54 -12.64
CA THR A 229 -19.27 0.84 -11.37
C THR A 229 -20.62 0.15 -11.38
N ASP A 230 -20.60 -1.16 -11.36
CA ASP A 230 -21.76 -2.03 -11.47
C ASP A 230 -21.84 -2.95 -10.24
N LEU A 231 -23.05 -3.38 -9.88
CA LEU A 231 -23.31 -4.30 -8.77
C LEU A 231 -22.66 -3.87 -7.45
N ALA A 232 -22.73 -2.57 -7.16
CA ALA A 232 -22.09 -1.98 -6.00
C ALA A 232 -22.92 -2.11 -4.73
N PHE A 233 -22.25 -2.03 -3.58
CA PHE A 233 -22.83 -1.98 -2.23
C PHE A 233 -23.44 -3.29 -1.74
N GLU A 234 -23.19 -4.42 -2.42
CA GLU A 234 -23.79 -5.69 -2.03
C GLU A 234 -23.45 -6.05 -0.60
N LEU A 235 -24.48 -6.22 0.22
CA LEU A 235 -24.39 -6.59 1.63
C LEU A 235 -23.49 -5.66 2.46
N CYS A 236 -23.46 -4.38 2.10
CA CYS A 236 -22.83 -3.35 2.91
C CYS A 236 -23.82 -2.82 3.96
N SER A 237 -23.32 -2.51 5.14
CA SER A 237 -24.10 -1.96 6.25
C SER A 237 -23.52 -0.66 6.76
N ASN A 238 -24.38 0.17 7.39
CA ASN A 238 -23.98 1.46 7.93
C ASN A 238 -23.32 2.34 6.85
N ILE A 239 -23.99 2.46 5.71
CA ILE A 239 -23.51 3.23 4.57
C ILE A 239 -23.87 4.70 4.75
N ASP A 240 -22.92 5.58 4.49
CA ASP A 240 -23.14 7.02 4.34
C ASP A 240 -22.39 7.46 3.08
N ALA A 241 -23.04 7.37 1.94
CA ALA A 241 -22.40 7.57 0.65
C ALA A 241 -23.01 8.76 -0.10
N GLU A 242 -22.15 9.62 -0.62
CA GLU A 242 -22.50 10.72 -1.51
C GLU A 242 -21.67 10.61 -2.78
N ILE A 243 -22.35 10.34 -3.90
CA ILE A 243 -21.72 10.10 -5.20
C ILE A 243 -22.26 11.12 -6.18
N LYS A 244 -21.37 11.82 -6.86
CA LYS A 244 -21.70 12.71 -7.97
C LYS A 244 -21.67 11.94 -9.28
N GLY A 245 -22.68 12.16 -10.11
CA GLY A 245 -22.82 11.47 -11.39
C GLY A 245 -23.62 10.19 -11.27
N SER A 246 -23.32 9.25 -12.13
CA SER A 246 -24.12 8.03 -12.28
C SER A 246 -23.40 6.80 -11.78
N ILE A 247 -24.17 5.84 -11.28
CA ILE A 247 -23.72 4.49 -10.99
C ILE A 247 -24.55 3.50 -11.81
N MET A 248 -23.95 2.46 -12.33
CA MET A 248 -24.64 1.50 -13.20
C MET A 248 -25.68 0.69 -12.43
N SER A 249 -25.29 0.12 -11.30
CA SER A 249 -26.27 -0.55 -10.45
C SER A 249 -25.85 -0.61 -8.99
N ILE A 250 -26.86 -0.70 -8.14
CA ILE A 250 -26.75 -0.91 -6.70
C ILE A 250 -27.45 -2.24 -6.40
N LYS A 251 -26.78 -3.14 -5.68
CA LYS A 251 -27.33 -4.46 -5.41
C LYS A 251 -27.35 -4.75 -3.91
N ASN A 252 -28.52 -5.02 -3.37
CA ASN A 252 -28.74 -5.56 -2.03
C ASN A 252 -27.92 -4.87 -0.91
N PRO A 253 -27.91 -3.53 -0.80
CA PRO A 253 -27.35 -2.87 0.37
C PRO A 253 -28.20 -3.15 1.60
N ILE A 254 -27.58 -3.26 2.77
CA ILE A 254 -28.29 -3.63 4.00
C ILE A 254 -28.85 -2.42 4.74
N SER A 255 -28.03 -1.40 4.98
CA SER A 255 -28.46 -0.26 5.80
C SER A 255 -27.68 1.01 5.52
N GLY A 256 -28.31 2.14 5.80
CA GLY A 256 -27.70 3.45 5.67
C GLY A 256 -28.35 4.29 4.57
N GLN A 257 -27.56 5.16 3.97
CA GLN A 257 -28.03 6.09 2.96
C GLN A 257 -27.03 6.22 1.81
N ILE A 258 -27.55 6.20 0.59
CA ILE A 258 -26.77 6.41 -0.63
C ILE A 258 -27.42 7.57 -1.39
N LYS A 259 -26.67 8.68 -1.54
CA LYS A 259 -27.07 9.81 -2.39
C LYS A 259 -26.26 9.73 -3.68
N VAL A 260 -26.94 9.73 -4.79
CA VAL A 260 -26.33 9.65 -6.11
C VAL A 260 -27.17 10.45 -7.09
N ASP A 261 -26.56 11.03 -8.13
CA ASP A 261 -27.33 11.76 -9.12
C ASP A 261 -28.26 10.84 -9.90
N HIS A 262 -27.74 9.70 -10.36
CA HIS A 262 -28.53 8.75 -11.13
C HIS A 262 -28.02 7.32 -10.94
N VAL A 263 -28.98 6.38 -10.83
CA VAL A 263 -28.71 4.94 -10.81
C VAL A 263 -29.45 4.30 -11.98
N ASP A 264 -28.76 3.55 -12.83
CA ASP A 264 -29.41 2.87 -13.95
C ASP A 264 -30.29 1.72 -13.47
N GLU A 265 -29.85 0.96 -12.48
CA GLU A 265 -30.60 -0.18 -11.96
C GLU A 265 -30.40 -0.35 -10.45
N ILE A 266 -31.51 -0.57 -9.73
CA ILE A 266 -31.47 -0.92 -8.32
C ILE A 266 -32.00 -2.34 -8.17
N ILE A 267 -31.17 -3.25 -7.66
CA ILE A 267 -31.48 -4.66 -7.48
C ILE A 267 -31.68 -4.95 -6.00
N MET A 268 -32.92 -5.29 -5.62
CA MET A 268 -33.29 -5.61 -4.25
C MET A 268 -33.98 -6.98 -4.24
N ASP A 269 -33.22 -8.03 -4.49
CA ASP A 269 -33.74 -9.37 -4.67
C ASP A 269 -33.40 -10.35 -3.54
N ASP A 270 -32.71 -9.88 -2.48
CA ASP A 270 -32.42 -10.70 -1.30
C ASP A 270 -33.56 -10.53 -0.28
N PRO A 271 -34.37 -11.58 -0.04
CA PRO A 271 -35.51 -11.48 0.87
C PRO A 271 -35.13 -11.31 2.34
N LYS A 272 -33.87 -11.50 2.68
CA LYS A 272 -33.38 -11.34 4.05
C LYS A 272 -33.14 -9.87 4.42
N ILE A 273 -33.11 -8.98 3.45
CA ILE A 273 -32.82 -7.57 3.68
C ILE A 273 -34.12 -6.83 4.00
N ASP A 274 -34.13 -6.11 5.12
CA ASP A 274 -35.18 -5.16 5.46
C ASP A 274 -34.93 -3.86 4.70
N GLN A 275 -35.66 -3.66 3.63
CA GLN A 275 -35.50 -2.49 2.74
C GLN A 275 -35.78 -1.15 3.42
N SER A 276 -36.45 -1.16 4.56
CA SER A 276 -36.71 0.08 5.30
C SER A 276 -35.45 0.65 5.96
N LYS A 277 -34.40 -0.13 6.07
CA LYS A 277 -33.13 0.29 6.67
C LYS A 277 -32.16 0.94 5.69
N ILE A 278 -32.49 0.94 4.41
CA ILE A 278 -31.66 1.55 3.37
C ILE A 278 -32.45 2.63 2.63
N LYS A 279 -31.80 3.77 2.42
CA LYS A 279 -32.38 4.88 1.69
C LYS A 279 -31.47 5.23 0.52
N ILE A 280 -32.02 5.18 -0.69
CA ILE A 280 -31.34 5.56 -1.92
C ILE A 280 -32.01 6.82 -2.45
N ILE A 281 -31.23 7.91 -2.52
CA ILE A 281 -31.72 9.20 -2.97
C ILE A 281 -31.06 9.53 -4.30
N GLN A 282 -31.88 9.71 -5.32
CA GLN A 282 -31.43 10.16 -6.64
C GLN A 282 -31.72 11.64 -6.80
N ASN A 283 -30.74 12.40 -7.24
CA ASN A 283 -30.83 13.84 -7.44
C ASN A 283 -31.05 14.19 -8.93
N ASP A 284 -31.21 13.18 -9.76
CA ASP A 284 -31.39 13.36 -11.19
C ASP A 284 -32.66 14.14 -11.47
N GLN A 285 -32.59 15.21 -12.25
CA GLN A 285 -33.69 16.07 -12.61
C GLN A 285 -34.27 15.77 -13.99
N GLY A 286 -33.71 14.81 -14.68
CA GLY A 286 -34.15 14.56 -16.04
C GLY A 286 -33.93 13.28 -16.57
#